data_b63f46b064069aa2fac6cfe8360d2d7e
#
_entry.id   b63f46b064069aa2fac6cfe8360d2d7e
#
_cell.length_a   1.000
_cell.length_b   1.000
_cell.length_c   1.000
_cell.angle_alpha   90.00
_cell.angle_beta   90.00
_cell.angle_gamma   90.00
#
_symmetry.space_group_name_H-M   'P 1'
#
loop_
_entity.id
_entity.type
_entity.pdbx_description
1 polymer ?
#
loop_
_entity_poly.entity_id
_entity_poly.type
_entity_poly.pdbx_seq_one_letter_code
_entity_poly.pdbx_strand_id
1 'polypeptide(L)'
;TVAHFMDIPNMQNAGSLVVLGSINADHILNLQSFPTPGETVTGNHYQVAFGGKGANQAVAAGRSGANIAFIACTGDDSIGESVRQQLATDNIDITPVSVIKGESTGVALIFVNGEGENVIGIHAGANAALSPALVGAQRERIANASALLMQLESPLESVMAAAKIAHQNKTIVALNP
;
A
#
# COMPACT_ATOMS: atom_id res chain seq x y z
N THR A 1 35.09 -6.23 11.81
CA THR A 1 33.86 -7.06 11.99
C THR A 1 33.37 -7.34 10.60
N VAL A 2 33.59 -8.57 10.10
CA VAL A 2 33.15 -9.02 8.76
C VAL A 2 31.66 -9.36 8.88
N ALA A 3 30.83 -8.64 8.13
CA ALA A 3 29.43 -9.00 8.02
C ALA A 3 29.33 -10.35 7.30
N HIS A 4 28.76 -11.35 7.96
CA HIS A 4 28.38 -12.60 7.30
C HIS A 4 27.21 -12.28 6.37
N PHE A 5 27.48 -12.29 5.07
CA PHE A 5 26.42 -12.39 4.08
C PHE A 5 25.85 -13.80 4.19
N MET A 6 24.59 -13.92 4.65
CA MET A 6 23.84 -15.17 4.52
C MET A 6 23.77 -15.52 3.03
N ASP A 7 24.10 -16.75 2.68
CA ASP A 7 23.90 -17.30 1.33
C ASP A 7 22.43 -17.09 0.94
N ILE A 8 22.20 -16.21 -0.04
CA ILE A 8 20.87 -16.01 -0.62
C ILE A 8 20.58 -17.29 -1.41
N PRO A 9 19.55 -18.07 -1.07
CA PRO A 9 19.21 -19.28 -1.82
C PRO A 9 18.96 -18.90 -3.28
N ASN A 10 19.47 -19.74 -4.18
CA ASN A 10 19.39 -19.63 -5.62
C ASN A 10 17.98 -19.22 -6.09
N MET A 11 17.83 -18.01 -6.68
CA MET A 11 16.57 -17.38 -7.05
C MET A 11 15.80 -18.06 -8.21
N GLN A 12 16.01 -19.34 -8.48
CA GLN A 12 15.27 -20.10 -9.49
C GLN A 12 13.87 -20.53 -9.05
N ASN A 13 13.52 -20.34 -7.76
CA ASN A 13 12.13 -20.37 -7.27
C ASN A 13 11.85 -19.01 -6.64
N ALA A 14 11.52 -18.02 -7.46
CA ALA A 14 11.01 -16.74 -6.96
C ALA A 14 9.73 -17.03 -6.15
N GLY A 15 9.87 -17.08 -4.82
CA GLY A 15 8.74 -17.30 -3.92
C GLY A 15 7.72 -16.17 -4.10
N SER A 16 6.45 -16.47 -3.89
CA SER A 16 5.40 -15.46 -3.96
C SER A 16 5.45 -14.55 -2.73
N LEU A 17 5.33 -13.25 -2.94
CA LEU A 17 5.18 -12.25 -1.89
C LEU A 17 3.71 -11.79 -1.86
N VAL A 18 3.10 -11.81 -0.68
CA VAL A 18 1.82 -11.14 -0.46
C VAL A 18 2.08 -9.81 0.23
N VAL A 19 1.57 -8.72 -0.33
CA VAL A 19 1.52 -7.42 0.33
C VAL A 19 0.09 -7.20 0.80
N LEU A 20 -0.10 -6.77 2.05
CA LEU A 20 -1.37 -6.30 2.58
C LEU A 20 -1.19 -4.86 3.03
N GLY A 21 -2.02 -3.94 2.50
CA GLY A 21 -1.86 -2.54 2.88
C GLY A 21 -2.77 -1.56 2.14
N SER A 22 -2.44 -0.29 2.28
CA SER A 22 -3.19 0.87 1.79
C SER A 22 -2.94 1.19 0.32
N ILE A 23 -3.95 1.81 -0.28
CA ILE A 23 -3.89 2.47 -1.60
C ILE A 23 -4.43 3.89 -1.45
N ASN A 24 -3.67 4.90 -1.88
CA ASN A 24 -4.09 6.29 -1.87
C ASN A 24 -3.85 6.97 -3.21
N ALA A 25 -4.66 8.00 -3.49
CA ALA A 25 -4.28 9.06 -4.42
C ALA A 25 -3.64 10.19 -3.63
N ASP A 26 -2.39 10.49 -3.92
CA ASP A 26 -1.63 11.55 -3.26
C ASP A 26 -1.74 12.84 -4.08
N HIS A 27 -2.52 13.81 -3.58
CA HIS A 27 -2.67 15.15 -4.14
C HIS A 27 -1.60 16.06 -3.55
N ILE A 28 -0.56 16.33 -4.32
CA ILE A 28 0.63 17.06 -3.88
C ILE A 28 0.57 18.49 -4.42
N LEU A 29 0.58 19.46 -3.52
CA LEU A 29 0.63 20.89 -3.84
C LEU A 29 1.88 21.53 -3.23
N ASN A 30 2.75 22.08 -4.08
CA ASN A 30 3.93 22.79 -3.63
C ASN A 30 3.57 24.25 -3.36
N LEU A 31 3.99 24.74 -2.19
CA LEU A 31 3.75 26.09 -1.69
C LEU A 31 5.07 26.78 -1.35
N GLN A 32 5.11 28.08 -1.29
CA GLN A 32 6.26 28.80 -0.73
C GLN A 32 6.32 28.64 0.81
N SER A 33 5.16 28.75 1.48
CA SER A 33 4.97 28.54 2.91
C SER A 33 3.62 27.90 3.17
N PHE A 34 3.45 27.22 4.30
CA PHE A 34 2.14 26.70 4.70
C PHE A 34 1.19 27.82 5.07
N PRO A 35 -0.10 27.73 4.68
CA PRO A 35 -1.11 28.72 5.06
C PRO A 35 -1.37 28.68 6.57
N THR A 36 -1.56 29.87 7.17
CA THR A 36 -2.10 29.99 8.51
C THR A 36 -3.64 29.89 8.49
N PRO A 37 -4.30 29.61 9.63
CA PRO A 37 -5.77 29.55 9.67
C PRO A 37 -6.43 30.80 9.06
N GLY A 38 -7.30 30.59 8.05
CA GLY A 38 -8.00 31.64 7.34
C GLY A 38 -7.23 32.26 6.16
N GLU A 39 -5.99 31.89 5.95
CA GLU A 39 -5.17 32.37 4.84
C GLU A 39 -5.40 31.56 3.56
N THR A 40 -5.38 32.23 2.41
CA THR A 40 -5.36 31.60 1.09
C THR A 40 -3.99 31.82 0.46
N VAL A 41 -3.31 30.72 0.15
CA VAL A 41 -2.01 30.74 -0.55
C VAL A 41 -2.13 30.09 -1.93
N THR A 42 -1.33 30.57 -2.88
CA THR A 42 -1.27 29.98 -4.23
C THR A 42 -0.05 29.08 -4.33
N GLY A 43 -0.28 27.83 -4.74
CA GLY A 43 0.80 26.88 -5.04
C GLY A 43 1.39 27.12 -6.44
N ASN A 44 2.63 26.70 -6.61
CA ASN A 44 3.37 26.82 -7.86
C ASN A 44 3.43 25.52 -8.67
N HIS A 45 3.11 24.39 -8.06
CA HIS A 45 3.06 23.08 -8.72
C HIS A 45 2.04 22.18 -8.05
N TYR A 46 1.27 21.48 -8.89
CA TYR A 46 0.29 20.47 -8.42
C TYR A 46 0.43 19.19 -9.24
N GLN A 47 0.40 18.06 -8.56
CA GLN A 47 0.37 16.75 -9.20
C GLN A 47 -0.47 15.78 -8.38
N VAL A 48 -0.96 14.74 -9.07
CA VAL A 48 -1.57 13.57 -8.44
C VAL A 48 -0.69 12.36 -8.75
N ALA A 49 -0.35 11.63 -7.70
CA ALA A 49 0.39 10.37 -7.80
C ALA A 49 -0.39 9.27 -7.10
N PHE A 50 -0.18 8.03 -7.46
CA PHE A 50 -0.72 6.92 -6.69
C PHE A 50 0.29 6.53 -5.62
N GLY A 51 -0.20 6.36 -4.39
CA GLY A 51 0.59 6.11 -3.20
C GLY A 51 -0.12 5.20 -2.21
N GLY A 52 0.17 5.42 -0.94
CA GLY A 52 -0.12 4.51 0.16
C GLY A 52 1.04 3.56 0.39
N LYS A 53 1.40 3.32 1.67
CA LYS A 53 2.56 2.47 2.02
C LYS A 53 2.45 1.08 1.40
N GLY A 54 1.23 0.49 1.36
CA GLY A 54 0.98 -0.81 0.75
C GLY A 54 1.27 -0.82 -0.76
N ALA A 55 0.68 0.11 -1.51
CA ALA A 55 0.87 0.22 -2.94
C ALA A 55 2.34 0.50 -3.31
N ASN A 56 3.00 1.43 -2.58
CA ASN A 56 4.41 1.76 -2.81
C ASN A 56 5.32 0.53 -2.64
N GLN A 57 5.09 -0.29 -1.62
CA GLN A 57 5.87 -1.51 -1.38
C GLN A 57 5.58 -2.58 -2.42
N ALA A 58 4.30 -2.76 -2.81
CA ALA A 58 3.93 -3.70 -3.86
C ALA A 58 4.59 -3.33 -5.21
N VAL A 59 4.54 -2.04 -5.59
CA VAL A 59 5.18 -1.54 -6.82
C VAL A 59 6.69 -1.71 -6.78
N ALA A 60 7.34 -1.35 -5.66
CA ALA A 60 8.79 -1.50 -5.52
C ALA A 60 9.22 -2.96 -5.68
N ALA A 61 8.49 -3.89 -5.05
CA ALA A 61 8.78 -5.32 -5.15
C ALA A 61 8.47 -5.89 -6.55
N GLY A 62 7.35 -5.48 -7.19
CA GLY A 62 7.00 -5.89 -8.56
C GLY A 62 8.04 -5.45 -9.58
N ARG A 63 8.48 -4.20 -9.52
CA ARG A 63 9.55 -3.65 -10.37
C ARG A 63 10.91 -4.30 -10.09
N SER A 64 11.11 -4.87 -8.92
CA SER A 64 12.30 -5.67 -8.58
C SER A 64 12.20 -7.14 -9.06
N GLY A 65 11.13 -7.51 -9.76
CA GLY A 65 10.95 -8.84 -10.35
C GLY A 65 10.31 -9.88 -9.42
N ALA A 66 9.75 -9.47 -8.28
CA ALA A 66 9.04 -10.39 -7.39
C ALA A 66 7.66 -10.77 -7.97
N ASN A 67 7.20 -11.99 -7.67
CA ASN A 67 5.82 -12.42 -7.92
C ASN A 67 4.94 -11.94 -6.77
N ILE A 68 4.09 -10.93 -7.03
CA ILE A 68 3.35 -10.18 -6.00
C ILE A 68 1.86 -10.40 -6.14
N ALA A 69 1.18 -10.65 -5.02
CA ALA A 69 -0.25 -10.47 -4.86
C ALA A 69 -0.52 -9.37 -3.84
N PHE A 70 -1.45 -8.46 -4.16
CA PHE A 70 -1.72 -7.29 -3.31
C PHE A 70 -3.13 -7.35 -2.72
N ILE A 71 -3.23 -7.50 -1.39
CA ILE A 71 -4.48 -7.47 -0.63
C ILE A 71 -4.72 -6.04 -0.16
N ALA A 72 -5.73 -5.39 -0.72
CA ALA A 72 -6.06 -3.99 -0.44
C ALA A 72 -7.52 -3.71 -0.78
N CYS A 73 -7.96 -2.47 -0.55
CA CYS A 73 -9.27 -1.98 -0.98
C CYS A 73 -9.14 -0.68 -1.79
N THR A 74 -9.99 -0.53 -2.80
CA THR A 74 -10.25 0.73 -3.50
C THR A 74 -11.73 1.04 -3.47
N GLY A 75 -12.10 2.29 -3.66
CA GLY A 75 -13.47 2.68 -3.96
C GLY A 75 -13.93 2.22 -5.34
N ASP A 76 -15.21 2.39 -5.63
CA ASP A 76 -15.83 2.19 -6.95
C ASP A 76 -15.77 3.48 -7.81
N ASP A 77 -14.85 4.37 -7.49
CA ASP A 77 -14.59 5.63 -8.18
C ASP A 77 -13.54 5.50 -9.32
N SER A 78 -13.41 6.55 -10.12
CA SER A 78 -12.45 6.61 -11.24
C SER A 78 -10.99 6.55 -10.79
N ILE A 79 -10.70 7.01 -9.58
CA ILE A 79 -9.36 6.94 -8.98
C ILE A 79 -9.03 5.46 -8.69
N GLY A 80 -9.95 4.73 -8.06
CA GLY A 80 -9.78 3.31 -7.78
C GLY A 80 -9.59 2.48 -9.05
N GLU A 81 -10.33 2.80 -10.12
CA GLU A 81 -10.12 2.15 -11.42
C GLU A 81 -8.72 2.43 -11.98
N SER A 82 -8.31 3.69 -12.00
CA SER A 82 -7.02 4.11 -12.56
C SER A 82 -5.84 3.49 -11.80
N VAL A 83 -5.90 3.45 -10.46
CA VAL A 83 -4.82 2.87 -9.66
C VAL A 83 -4.71 1.36 -9.85
N ARG A 84 -5.85 0.63 -9.94
CA ARG A 84 -5.82 -0.81 -10.22
C ARG A 84 -5.23 -1.11 -11.60
N GLN A 85 -5.58 -0.32 -12.62
CA GLN A 85 -4.98 -0.45 -13.95
C GLN A 85 -3.47 -0.24 -13.91
N GLN A 86 -2.99 0.79 -13.20
CA GLN A 86 -1.56 1.05 -13.08
C GLN A 86 -0.83 -0.06 -12.33
N LEU A 87 -1.36 -0.54 -11.21
CA LEU A 87 -0.76 -1.64 -10.45
C LEU A 87 -0.61 -2.91 -11.32
N ALA A 88 -1.59 -3.20 -12.17
CA ALA A 88 -1.52 -4.34 -13.07
C ALA A 88 -0.37 -4.21 -14.09
N THR A 89 0.02 -2.99 -14.49
CA THR A 89 1.18 -2.78 -15.41
C THR A 89 2.52 -3.04 -14.73
N ASP A 90 2.59 -3.01 -13.42
CA ASP A 90 3.80 -3.30 -12.61
C ASP A 90 3.91 -4.81 -12.23
N ASN A 91 3.21 -5.70 -12.97
CA ASN A 91 3.18 -7.15 -12.74
C ASN A 91 2.68 -7.57 -11.33
N ILE A 92 1.76 -6.80 -10.77
CA ILE A 92 1.15 -7.08 -9.47
C ILE A 92 -0.18 -7.81 -9.73
N ASP A 93 -0.38 -8.98 -9.10
CA ASP A 93 -1.68 -9.64 -9.06
C ASP A 93 -2.63 -8.81 -8.18
N ILE A 94 -3.55 -8.10 -8.84
CA ILE A 94 -4.56 -7.26 -8.21
C ILE A 94 -5.89 -7.99 -7.96
N THR A 95 -5.98 -9.30 -8.26
CA THR A 95 -7.22 -10.06 -8.01
C THR A 95 -7.68 -10.02 -6.54
N PRO A 96 -6.78 -9.87 -5.54
CA PRO A 96 -7.19 -9.70 -4.15
C PRO A 96 -7.53 -8.25 -3.75
N VAL A 97 -7.46 -7.28 -4.68
CA VAL A 97 -7.88 -5.90 -4.40
C VAL A 97 -9.40 -5.83 -4.47
N SER A 98 -10.04 -5.56 -3.34
CA SER A 98 -11.50 -5.45 -3.23
C SER A 98 -11.98 -4.06 -3.63
N VAL A 99 -13.03 -3.99 -4.45
CA VAL A 99 -13.73 -2.73 -4.78
C VAL A 99 -14.87 -2.54 -3.80
N ILE A 100 -14.85 -1.48 -3.02
CA ILE A 100 -15.85 -1.18 -2.00
C ILE A 100 -16.88 -0.22 -2.56
N LYS A 101 -18.09 -0.73 -2.74
CA LYS A 101 -19.19 0.04 -3.35
C LYS A 101 -19.63 1.18 -2.44
N GLY A 102 -19.74 2.37 -3.03
CA GLY A 102 -20.18 3.59 -2.35
C GLY A 102 -19.12 4.27 -1.50
N GLU A 103 -17.89 3.73 -1.46
CA GLU A 103 -16.74 4.35 -0.80
C GLU A 103 -15.84 5.03 -1.82
N SER A 104 -15.14 6.08 -1.38
CA SER A 104 -14.06 6.68 -2.16
C SER A 104 -12.76 5.88 -1.96
N THR A 105 -11.89 5.90 -2.96
CA THR A 105 -10.50 5.47 -2.79
C THR A 105 -9.80 6.36 -1.77
N GLY A 106 -8.82 5.84 -1.02
CA GLY A 106 -8.03 6.62 -0.07
C GLY A 106 -7.36 7.81 -0.73
N VAL A 107 -7.30 8.94 -0.02
CA VAL A 107 -6.70 10.20 -0.50
C VAL A 107 -5.75 10.74 0.54
N ALA A 108 -4.58 11.21 0.09
CA ALA A 108 -3.68 12.05 0.88
C ALA A 108 -3.61 13.45 0.25
N LEU A 109 -3.86 14.48 1.05
CA LEU A 109 -3.63 15.88 0.69
C LEU A 109 -2.28 16.28 1.27
N ILE A 110 -1.32 16.55 0.40
CA ILE A 110 0.08 16.76 0.77
C ILE A 110 0.47 18.18 0.35
N PHE A 111 0.76 19.03 1.32
CA PHE A 111 1.37 20.32 1.09
C PHE A 111 2.88 20.20 1.34
N VAL A 112 3.68 20.72 0.42
CA VAL A 112 5.15 20.76 0.53
C VAL A 112 5.59 22.20 0.45
N ASN A 113 6.34 22.70 1.44
CA ASN A 113 6.83 24.08 1.47
C ASN A 113 8.17 24.24 0.74
N GLY A 114 8.66 25.48 0.63
CA GLY A 114 9.93 25.79 -0.03
C GLY A 114 11.18 25.23 0.66
N GLU A 115 11.07 24.75 1.89
CA GLU A 115 12.13 24.09 2.67
C GLU A 115 12.11 22.57 2.53
N GLY A 116 11.10 22.02 1.81
CA GLY A 116 10.92 20.58 1.62
C GLY A 116 10.21 19.88 2.77
N GLU A 117 9.67 20.63 3.75
CA GLU A 117 8.81 20.06 4.78
C GLU A 117 7.42 19.77 4.22
N ASN A 118 6.71 18.82 4.81
CA ASN A 118 5.35 18.47 4.40
C ASN A 118 4.35 18.53 5.56
N VAL A 119 3.10 18.81 5.18
CA VAL A 119 1.91 18.64 6.03
C VAL A 119 0.92 17.79 5.25
N ILE A 120 0.44 16.72 5.89
CA ILE A 120 -0.36 15.69 5.23
C ILE A 120 -1.67 15.49 5.97
N GLY A 121 -2.79 15.58 5.23
CA GLY A 121 -4.11 15.14 5.68
C GLY A 121 -4.52 13.88 4.92
N ILE A 122 -5.01 12.86 5.63
CA ILE A 122 -5.41 11.58 5.00
C ILE A 122 -6.91 11.35 5.21
N HIS A 123 -7.59 10.98 4.12
CA HIS A 123 -8.90 10.34 4.16
C HIS A 123 -8.72 8.85 3.80
N ALA A 124 -8.98 7.97 4.76
CA ALA A 124 -8.74 6.54 4.57
C ALA A 124 -9.61 5.92 3.47
N GLY A 125 -10.87 6.40 3.31
CA GLY A 125 -11.80 5.86 2.33
C GLY A 125 -11.91 4.33 2.41
N ALA A 126 -11.88 3.67 1.27
CA ALA A 126 -11.97 2.22 1.15
C ALA A 126 -10.88 1.45 1.92
N ASN A 127 -9.73 2.06 2.24
CA ASN A 127 -8.72 1.40 3.09
C ASN A 127 -9.28 1.02 4.47
N ALA A 128 -10.20 1.83 5.02
CA ALA A 128 -10.85 1.53 6.29
C ALA A 128 -11.82 0.34 6.22
N ALA A 129 -12.26 -0.05 5.03
CA ALA A 129 -13.15 -1.18 4.81
C ALA A 129 -12.42 -2.53 4.65
N LEU A 130 -11.10 -2.54 4.62
CA LEU A 130 -10.33 -3.78 4.62
C LEU A 130 -10.59 -4.54 5.94
N SER A 131 -11.47 -5.52 5.90
CA SER A 131 -11.93 -6.26 7.08
C SER A 131 -11.20 -7.59 7.26
N PRO A 132 -11.21 -8.18 8.48
CA PRO A 132 -10.71 -9.54 8.70
C PRO A 132 -11.39 -10.60 7.82
N ALA A 133 -12.64 -10.38 7.41
CA ALA A 133 -13.35 -11.27 6.49
C ALA A 133 -12.75 -11.24 5.08
N LEU A 134 -12.43 -10.06 4.55
CA LEU A 134 -11.74 -9.89 3.26
C LEU A 134 -10.35 -10.53 3.31
N VAL A 135 -9.62 -10.33 4.40
CA VAL A 135 -8.32 -11.00 4.62
C VAL A 135 -8.49 -12.52 4.69
N GLY A 136 -9.50 -13.00 5.41
CA GLY A 136 -9.82 -14.43 5.53
C GLY A 136 -10.12 -15.10 4.19
N ALA A 137 -10.75 -14.39 3.25
CA ALA A 137 -10.98 -14.86 1.88
C ALA A 137 -9.67 -15.10 1.10
N GLN A 138 -8.56 -14.49 1.52
CA GLN A 138 -7.23 -14.65 0.93
C GLN A 138 -6.32 -15.61 1.71
N ARG A 139 -6.90 -16.40 2.63
CA ARG A 139 -6.17 -17.33 3.53
C ARG A 139 -5.17 -18.22 2.79
N GLU A 140 -5.61 -18.89 1.72
CA GLU A 140 -4.74 -19.80 0.97
C GLU A 140 -3.57 -19.08 0.31
N ARG A 141 -3.81 -17.87 -0.18
CA ARG A 141 -2.78 -17.03 -0.80
C ARG A 141 -1.72 -16.63 0.22
N ILE A 142 -2.13 -16.20 1.42
CA ILE A 142 -1.23 -15.87 2.52
C ILE A 142 -0.49 -17.12 3.01
N ALA A 143 -1.19 -18.26 3.16
CA ALA A 143 -0.63 -19.50 3.66
C ALA A 143 0.46 -20.09 2.75
N ASN A 144 0.30 -19.93 1.42
CA ASN A 144 1.22 -20.46 0.42
C ASN A 144 2.30 -19.46 -0.01
N ALA A 145 2.29 -18.24 0.51
CA ALA A 145 3.30 -17.24 0.20
C ALA A 145 4.63 -17.54 0.91
N SER A 146 5.73 -17.12 0.30
CA SER A 146 7.04 -17.15 0.95
C SER A 146 7.14 -16.09 2.05
N ALA A 147 6.49 -14.95 1.85
CA ALA A 147 6.42 -13.88 2.84
C ALA A 147 5.13 -13.05 2.70
N LEU A 148 4.73 -12.46 3.82
CA LEU A 148 3.67 -11.47 3.96
C LEU A 148 4.30 -10.16 4.43
N LEU A 149 4.15 -9.09 3.63
CA LEU A 149 4.61 -7.75 3.95
C LEU A 149 3.42 -6.86 4.29
N MET A 150 3.47 -6.18 5.43
CA MET A 150 2.38 -5.35 5.95
C MET A 150 2.88 -4.01 6.49
N GLN A 151 1.95 -3.08 6.65
CA GLN A 151 2.16 -1.77 7.28
C GLN A 151 1.00 -1.48 8.24
N LEU A 152 0.99 -0.31 8.89
CA LEU A 152 -0.05 0.09 9.84
C LEU A 152 -1.00 1.19 9.29
N GLU A 153 -1.13 1.31 7.97
CA GLU A 153 -2.12 2.20 7.32
C GLU A 153 -3.44 1.48 6.97
N SER A 154 -3.61 0.25 7.42
CA SER A 154 -4.85 -0.55 7.31
C SER A 154 -5.42 -0.84 8.69
N PRO A 155 -6.69 -1.22 8.82
CA PRO A 155 -7.27 -1.57 10.11
C PRO A 155 -6.44 -2.62 10.85
N LEU A 156 -6.09 -2.33 12.10
CA LEU A 156 -5.19 -3.17 12.90
C LEU A 156 -5.71 -4.61 13.04
N GLU A 157 -7.03 -4.78 13.16
CA GLU A 157 -7.68 -6.09 13.23
C GLU A 157 -7.41 -6.94 11.97
N SER A 158 -7.32 -6.32 10.80
CA SER A 158 -7.04 -6.98 9.54
C SER A 158 -5.56 -7.33 9.40
N VAL A 159 -4.67 -6.44 9.83
CA VAL A 159 -3.25 -6.73 9.94
C VAL A 159 -3.00 -7.90 10.89
N MET A 160 -3.66 -7.92 12.06
CA MET A 160 -3.58 -9.03 13.02
C MET A 160 -4.14 -10.34 12.46
N ALA A 161 -5.26 -10.29 11.72
CA ALA A 161 -5.83 -11.47 11.06
C ALA A 161 -4.87 -12.07 10.03
N ALA A 162 -4.25 -11.23 9.20
CA ALA A 162 -3.26 -11.66 8.23
C ALA A 162 -2.01 -12.27 8.89
N ALA A 163 -1.48 -11.60 9.92
CA ALA A 163 -0.34 -12.09 10.69
C ALA A 163 -0.62 -13.46 11.33
N LYS A 164 -1.83 -13.65 11.87
CA LYS A 164 -2.26 -14.94 12.45
C LYS A 164 -2.31 -16.04 11.39
N ILE A 165 -2.85 -15.77 10.21
CA ILE A 165 -2.88 -16.74 9.10
C ILE A 165 -1.44 -17.11 8.72
N ALA A 166 -0.57 -16.13 8.50
CA ALA A 166 0.82 -16.33 8.13
C ALA A 166 1.57 -17.17 9.19
N HIS A 167 1.43 -16.81 10.48
CA HIS A 167 2.06 -17.53 11.58
C HIS A 167 1.63 -19.01 11.64
N GLN A 168 0.32 -19.29 11.49
CA GLN A 168 -0.21 -20.67 11.50
C GLN A 168 0.36 -21.53 10.37
N ASN A 169 0.77 -20.92 9.27
CA ASN A 169 1.28 -21.60 8.07
C ASN A 169 2.79 -21.44 7.88
N LYS A 170 3.50 -20.84 8.84
CA LYS A 170 4.96 -20.61 8.82
C LYS A 170 5.40 -19.67 7.68
N THR A 171 4.50 -18.86 7.16
CA THR A 171 4.82 -17.80 6.21
C THR A 171 5.61 -16.71 6.96
N ILE A 172 6.70 -16.23 6.37
CA ILE A 172 7.51 -15.15 6.94
C ILE A 172 6.67 -13.87 7.00
N VAL A 173 6.68 -13.16 8.13
CA VAL A 173 5.98 -11.89 8.30
C VAL A 173 7.00 -10.77 8.43
N ALA A 174 6.85 -9.75 7.56
CA ALA A 174 7.55 -8.48 7.65
C ALA A 174 6.54 -7.36 7.92
N LEU A 175 6.76 -6.57 8.96
CA LEU A 175 5.94 -5.40 9.30
C LEU A 175 6.81 -4.14 9.24
N ASN A 176 6.37 -3.18 8.45
CA ASN A 176 6.94 -1.83 8.41
C ASN A 176 5.95 -0.90 9.14
N PRO A 177 6.23 -0.49 10.38
CA PRO A 177 5.32 0.29 11.23
C PRO A 177 5.15 1.74 10.77
#